data_1996a1dbfc7aabda7cb7d77ed1dcf87e
#
_entry.id   1996a1dbfc7aabda7cb7d77ed1dcf87e
#
_cell.length_a   1.000
_cell.length_b   1.000
_cell.length_c   1.000
_cell.angle_alpha   90.00
_cell.angle_beta   90.00
_cell.angle_gamma   90.00
#
_symmetry.space_group_name_H-M   'P 1'
#
loop_
_entity.id
_entity.type
_entity.pdbx_description
1 polymer ?
#
loop_
_entity_poly.entity_id
_entity_poly.type
_entity_poly.pdbx_seq_one_letter_code
_entity_poly.pdbx_strand_id
1 'polypeptide(L)'
;AQATGVSADLLHAVIRAESDYDPTCRSHAGAMGLMQLMPGTARSLGVGDPWDPAQNVLGGARYLREQLDRFGDVSLALAAYNAGPGAVGRYGGVPPYAETQRYVQRVQQYFQERVSAG
;
A
#
# COMPACT_ATOMS: atom_id res chain seq x y z
N ALA A 1 0.89 12.82 1.86
CA ALA A 1 2.31 12.76 1.51
C ALA A 1 3.16 13.56 2.50
N GLN A 2 2.83 14.83 2.73
CA GLN A 2 3.63 15.67 3.63
C GLN A 2 3.62 15.14 5.08
N ALA A 3 2.47 14.69 5.55
CA ALA A 3 2.31 14.23 6.93
C ALA A 3 3.13 12.96 7.23
N THR A 4 3.39 12.13 6.23
CA THR A 4 4.07 10.85 6.41
C THR A 4 5.46 10.81 5.78
N GLY A 5 5.80 11.80 4.97
CA GLY A 5 7.04 11.81 4.21
C GLY A 5 7.09 10.83 3.05
N VAL A 6 5.99 10.16 2.74
CA VAL A 6 5.91 9.27 1.58
C VAL A 6 5.66 10.11 0.32
N SER A 7 6.35 9.79 -0.76
CA SER A 7 6.18 10.46 -2.05
C SER A 7 4.72 10.43 -2.50
N ALA A 8 4.19 11.57 -2.94
CA ALA A 8 2.83 11.63 -3.48
C ALA A 8 2.68 10.74 -4.72
N ASP A 9 3.71 10.67 -5.56
CA ASP A 9 3.69 9.81 -6.74
C ASP A 9 3.61 8.33 -6.36
N LEU A 10 4.30 7.92 -5.29
CA LEU A 10 4.23 6.55 -4.81
C LEU A 10 2.85 6.24 -4.23
N LEU A 11 2.27 7.16 -3.44
CA LEU A 11 0.92 6.98 -2.91
C LEU A 11 -0.11 6.83 -4.02
N HIS A 12 -0.04 7.67 -5.06
CA HIS A 12 -0.95 7.56 -6.19
C HIS A 12 -0.78 6.23 -6.93
N ALA A 13 0.45 5.75 -7.07
CA ALA A 13 0.70 4.45 -7.69
C ALA A 13 0.06 3.31 -6.89
N VAL A 14 0.16 3.36 -5.57
CA VAL A 14 -0.46 2.37 -4.68
C VAL A 14 -1.99 2.43 -4.78
N ILE A 15 -2.57 3.62 -4.72
CA ILE A 15 -4.02 3.80 -4.82
C ILE A 15 -4.53 3.25 -6.16
N ARG A 16 -3.83 3.54 -7.25
CA ARG A 16 -4.21 3.02 -8.57
C ARG A 16 -4.16 1.50 -8.62
N ALA A 17 -3.12 0.89 -8.06
CA ALA A 17 -2.98 -0.57 -8.03
C ALA A 17 -4.03 -1.22 -7.13
N GLU A 18 -4.35 -0.60 -5.99
CA GLU A 18 -5.25 -1.18 -5.00
C GLU A 18 -6.72 -1.06 -5.39
N SER A 19 -7.16 0.10 -5.82
CA SER A 19 -8.58 0.39 -6.02
C SER A 19 -8.91 1.10 -7.32
N ASP A 20 -7.91 1.51 -8.09
CA ASP A 20 -8.07 2.37 -9.25
C ASP A 20 -8.89 3.62 -8.90
N TYR A 21 -8.57 4.21 -7.74
CA TYR A 21 -9.20 5.43 -7.20
C TYR A 21 -10.68 5.26 -6.80
N ASP A 22 -11.14 4.03 -6.57
CA ASP A 22 -12.51 3.78 -6.12
C ASP A 22 -12.57 3.73 -4.59
N PRO A 23 -13.12 4.77 -3.91
CA PRO A 23 -13.17 4.80 -2.45
C PRO A 23 -14.14 3.77 -1.85
N THR A 24 -14.98 3.15 -2.67
CA THR A 24 -15.93 2.12 -2.23
C THR A 24 -15.43 0.71 -2.51
N CYS A 25 -14.23 0.57 -3.06
CA CYS A 25 -13.67 -0.73 -3.44
C CYS A 25 -13.50 -1.64 -2.23
N ARG A 26 -13.95 -2.89 -2.36
CA ARG A 26 -13.81 -3.91 -1.33
C ARG A 26 -13.31 -5.20 -1.95
N SER A 27 -12.23 -5.76 -1.40
CA SER A 27 -11.70 -7.03 -1.89
C SER A 27 -12.47 -8.23 -1.31
N HIS A 28 -12.28 -9.40 -1.90
CA HIS A 28 -12.84 -10.65 -1.39
C HIS A 28 -12.36 -10.95 0.03
N ALA A 29 -11.15 -10.54 0.37
CA ALA A 29 -10.59 -10.74 1.71
C ALA A 29 -11.07 -9.69 2.72
N GLY A 30 -11.79 -8.67 2.29
CA GLY A 30 -12.33 -7.63 3.17
C GLY A 30 -11.49 -6.36 3.25
N ALA A 31 -10.50 -6.18 2.39
CA ALA A 31 -9.76 -4.92 2.30
C ALA A 31 -10.69 -3.81 1.80
N MET A 32 -10.52 -2.60 2.32
CA MET A 32 -11.47 -1.51 2.15
C MET A 32 -10.82 -0.23 1.63
N GLY A 33 -11.49 0.43 0.69
CA GLY A 33 -11.23 1.79 0.29
C GLY A 33 -10.06 1.99 -0.64
N LEU A 34 -9.63 3.23 -0.77
CA LEU A 34 -8.63 3.64 -1.76
C LEU A 34 -7.31 2.87 -1.65
N MET A 35 -6.82 2.66 -0.45
CA MET A 35 -5.55 1.96 -0.23
C MET A 35 -5.73 0.52 0.28
N GLN A 36 -6.96 0.01 0.24
CA GLN A 36 -7.31 -1.37 0.57
C GLN A 36 -6.75 -1.81 1.93
N LEU A 37 -7.22 -1.15 2.98
CA LEU A 37 -6.84 -1.50 4.35
C LEU A 37 -7.68 -2.67 4.87
N MET A 38 -7.01 -3.67 5.40
CA MET A 38 -7.69 -4.75 6.11
C MET A 38 -8.25 -4.23 7.44
N PRO A 39 -9.37 -4.78 7.94
CA PRO A 39 -9.99 -4.30 9.17
C PRO A 39 -9.03 -4.23 10.36
N GLY A 40 -8.21 -5.25 10.55
CA GLY A 40 -7.25 -5.28 11.65
C GLY A 40 -6.18 -4.19 11.52
N THR A 41 -5.69 -3.98 10.30
CA THR A 41 -4.70 -2.94 10.02
C THR A 41 -5.31 -1.55 10.24
N ALA A 42 -6.52 -1.35 9.77
CA ALA A 42 -7.23 -0.07 9.98
C ALA A 42 -7.37 0.24 11.47
N ARG A 43 -7.75 -0.75 12.27
CA ARG A 43 -7.86 -0.58 13.72
C ARG A 43 -6.51 -0.23 14.36
N SER A 44 -5.46 -0.93 13.97
CA SER A 44 -4.11 -0.69 14.50
C SER A 44 -3.62 0.72 14.19
N LEU A 45 -4.04 1.26 13.04
CA LEU A 45 -3.64 2.61 12.61
C LEU A 45 -4.55 3.70 13.16
N GLY A 46 -5.60 3.35 13.89
CA GLY A 46 -6.54 4.32 14.43
C GLY A 46 -7.47 4.91 13.37
N VAL A 47 -7.68 4.21 12.27
CA VAL A 47 -8.61 4.64 11.22
C VAL A 47 -10.04 4.34 11.68
N GLY A 48 -10.80 5.38 11.98
CA GLY A 48 -12.17 5.25 12.48
C GLY A 48 -13.15 4.84 11.38
N ASP A 49 -12.98 5.40 10.19
CA ASP A 49 -13.82 5.07 9.04
C ASP A 49 -12.93 4.79 7.82
N PRO A 50 -12.67 3.50 7.52
CA PRO A 50 -11.83 3.14 6.37
C PRO A 50 -12.44 3.48 5.01
N TRP A 51 -13.73 3.81 4.97
CA TRP A 51 -14.40 4.24 3.74
C TRP A 51 -14.27 5.74 3.49
N ASP A 52 -13.87 6.52 4.50
CA ASP A 52 -13.58 7.93 4.32
C ASP A 52 -12.26 8.08 3.57
N PRO A 53 -12.24 8.73 2.37
CA PRO A 53 -11.02 8.80 1.57
C PRO A 53 -9.83 9.40 2.31
N ALA A 54 -10.03 10.48 3.06
CA ALA A 54 -8.94 11.13 3.77
C ALA A 54 -8.36 10.24 4.87
N GLN A 55 -9.21 9.57 5.65
CA GLN A 55 -8.76 8.67 6.71
C GLN A 55 -8.07 7.44 6.14
N ASN A 56 -8.62 6.89 5.05
CA ASN A 56 -8.05 5.71 4.41
C ASN A 56 -6.64 6.01 3.87
N VAL A 57 -6.50 7.11 3.13
CA VAL A 57 -5.21 7.48 2.53
C VAL A 57 -4.17 7.81 3.61
N LEU A 58 -4.55 8.55 4.64
CA LEU A 58 -3.62 8.86 5.72
C LEU A 58 -3.17 7.58 6.43
N GLY A 59 -4.10 6.70 6.76
CA GLY A 59 -3.78 5.42 7.40
C GLY A 59 -2.91 4.54 6.52
N GLY A 60 -3.25 4.43 5.24
CA GLY A 60 -2.47 3.66 4.27
C GLY A 60 -1.06 4.22 4.07
N ALA A 61 -0.94 5.55 4.01
CA ALA A 61 0.36 6.20 3.89
C ALA A 61 1.24 5.94 5.12
N ARG A 62 0.65 5.98 6.32
CA ARG A 62 1.37 5.66 7.56
C ARG A 62 1.82 4.21 7.57
N TYR A 63 0.97 3.29 7.13
CA TYR A 63 1.32 1.88 7.06
C TYR A 63 2.45 1.64 6.05
N LEU A 64 2.37 2.26 4.89
CA LEU A 64 3.43 2.19 3.90
C LEU A 64 4.74 2.77 4.44
N ARG A 65 4.68 3.90 5.15
CA ARG A 65 5.86 4.49 5.79
C ARG A 65 6.51 3.52 6.77
N GLU A 66 5.70 2.84 7.59
CA GLU A 66 6.21 1.82 8.51
C GLU A 66 6.98 0.73 7.76
N GLN A 67 6.45 0.27 6.62
CA GLN A 67 7.12 -0.77 5.85
C GLN A 67 8.41 -0.26 5.20
N LEU A 68 8.40 0.97 4.70
CA LEU A 68 9.61 1.59 4.14
C LEU A 68 10.70 1.72 5.19
N ASP A 69 10.36 2.13 6.41
CA ASP A 69 11.32 2.25 7.51
C ASP A 69 11.83 0.89 7.95
N ARG A 70 10.95 -0.11 7.99
CA ARG A 70 11.30 -1.44 8.48
C ARG A 70 12.22 -2.19 7.52
N PHE A 71 11.96 -2.11 6.22
CA PHE A 71 12.68 -2.92 5.22
C PHE A 71 13.74 -2.14 4.45
N GLY A 72 13.67 -0.82 4.44
CA GLY A 72 14.68 0.03 3.79
C GLY A 72 14.74 -0.05 2.27
N ASP A 73 13.76 -0.67 1.64
CA ASP A 73 13.70 -0.88 0.20
C ASP A 73 12.25 -0.81 -0.28
N VAL A 74 12.01 -0.09 -1.39
CA VAL A 74 10.65 0.13 -1.90
C VAL A 74 9.99 -1.19 -2.30
N SER A 75 10.69 -2.07 -3.00
CA SER A 75 10.13 -3.35 -3.42
C SER A 75 9.70 -4.20 -2.22
N LEU A 76 10.53 -4.25 -1.19
CA LEU A 76 10.22 -5.01 0.03
C LEU A 76 9.08 -4.38 0.80
N ALA A 77 9.04 -3.04 0.86
CA ALA A 77 7.95 -2.33 1.52
C ALA A 77 6.61 -2.57 0.83
N LEU A 78 6.59 -2.55 -0.50
CA LEU A 78 5.39 -2.83 -1.28
C LEU A 78 4.94 -4.29 -1.10
N ALA A 79 5.88 -5.21 -1.09
CA ALA A 79 5.56 -6.62 -0.83
C ALA A 79 4.98 -6.80 0.57
N ALA A 80 5.53 -6.10 1.58
CA ALA A 80 5.03 -6.14 2.94
C ALA A 80 3.65 -5.51 3.06
N TYR A 81 3.40 -4.42 2.31
CA TYR A 81 2.09 -3.79 2.26
C TYR A 81 1.03 -4.77 1.73
N ASN A 82 1.36 -5.51 0.68
CA ASN A 82 0.43 -6.43 0.02
C ASN A 82 0.29 -7.77 0.76
N ALA A 83 1.42 -8.40 1.10
CA ALA A 83 1.42 -9.76 1.66
C ALA A 83 1.57 -9.81 3.18
N GLY A 84 1.85 -8.66 3.80
CA GLY A 84 2.13 -8.57 5.23
C GLY A 84 3.63 -8.61 5.54
N PRO A 85 4.08 -7.85 6.56
CA PRO A 85 5.49 -7.82 6.92
C PRO A 85 6.03 -9.17 7.40
N GLY A 86 5.16 -10.00 7.99
CA GLY A 86 5.57 -11.35 8.43
C GLY A 86 6.01 -12.23 7.28
N ALA A 87 5.31 -12.16 6.13
CA ALA A 87 5.68 -12.95 4.96
C ALA A 87 7.03 -12.51 4.38
N VAL A 88 7.25 -11.19 4.29
CA VAL A 88 8.54 -10.66 3.82
C VAL A 88 9.66 -11.09 4.76
N GLY A 89 9.43 -11.04 6.07
CA GLY A 89 10.42 -11.49 7.05
C GLY A 89 10.76 -12.96 6.93
N ARG A 90 9.72 -13.81 6.74
CA ARG A 90 9.92 -15.26 6.60
C ARG A 90 10.74 -15.63 5.36
N TYR A 91 10.48 -14.97 4.24
CA TYR A 91 11.16 -15.28 2.99
C TYR A 91 12.46 -14.50 2.79
N GLY A 92 12.74 -13.52 3.65
CA GLY A 92 13.92 -12.67 3.51
C GLY A 92 13.91 -11.83 2.25
N GLY A 93 12.73 -11.52 1.72
CA GLY A 93 12.57 -10.76 0.48
C GLY A 93 11.13 -10.82 0.02
N VAL A 94 10.90 -10.46 -1.25
CA VAL A 94 9.57 -10.55 -1.85
C VAL A 94 9.13 -12.03 -1.82
N PRO A 95 7.99 -12.35 -1.17
CA PRO A 95 7.55 -13.74 -1.12
C PRO A 95 7.25 -14.30 -2.53
N PRO A 96 7.37 -15.62 -2.73
CA PRO A 96 7.10 -16.22 -4.03
C PRO A 96 5.60 -16.36 -4.34
N TYR A 97 4.83 -15.35 -3.97
CA TYR A 97 3.39 -15.28 -4.26
C TYR A 97 3.22 -14.53 -5.58
N ALA A 98 2.57 -15.17 -6.55
CA ALA A 98 2.36 -14.57 -7.86
C ALA A 98 1.63 -13.22 -7.76
N GLU A 99 0.61 -13.15 -6.89
CA GLU A 99 -0.14 -11.92 -6.67
C GLU A 99 0.76 -10.79 -6.16
N THR A 100 1.60 -11.06 -5.15
CA THR A 100 2.49 -10.07 -4.56
C THR A 100 3.54 -9.60 -5.54
N GLN A 101 4.12 -10.52 -6.30
CA GLN A 101 5.11 -10.18 -7.33
C GLN A 101 4.51 -9.29 -8.41
N ARG A 102 3.31 -9.59 -8.87
CA ARG A 102 2.59 -8.75 -9.84
C ARG A 102 2.23 -7.40 -9.25
N TYR A 103 1.83 -7.36 -7.98
CA TYR A 103 1.51 -6.12 -7.29
C TYR A 103 2.73 -5.18 -7.24
N VAL A 104 3.88 -5.69 -6.81
CA VAL A 104 5.11 -4.88 -6.73
C VAL A 104 5.49 -4.32 -8.09
N GLN A 105 5.42 -5.15 -9.14
CA GLN A 105 5.73 -4.71 -10.50
C GLN A 105 4.75 -3.65 -10.99
N ARG A 106 3.46 -3.84 -10.72
CA ARG A 106 2.40 -2.91 -11.15
C ARG A 106 2.56 -1.55 -10.49
N VAL A 107 2.79 -1.52 -9.17
CA VAL A 107 2.97 -0.26 -8.45
C VAL A 107 4.20 0.48 -8.98
N GLN A 108 5.31 -0.23 -9.17
CA GLN A 108 6.53 0.40 -9.68
C GLN A 108 6.35 0.93 -11.10
N GLN A 109 5.61 0.23 -11.95
CA GLN A 109 5.27 0.71 -13.29
C GLN A 109 4.45 1.99 -13.22
N TYR A 110 3.41 2.02 -12.39
CA TYR A 110 2.58 3.22 -12.22
C TYR A 110 3.38 4.39 -11.67
N PHE A 111 4.27 4.11 -10.73
CA PHE A 111 5.17 5.13 -10.18
C PHE A 111 6.05 5.73 -11.27
N GLN A 112 6.66 4.91 -12.11
CA GLN A 112 7.49 5.36 -13.22
C GLN A 112 6.71 6.17 -14.23
N GLU A 113 5.48 5.78 -14.55
CA GLU A 113 4.61 6.55 -15.45
C GLU A 113 4.36 7.94 -14.90
N ARG A 114 4.09 8.08 -13.61
CA ARG A 114 3.85 9.39 -12.99
C ARG A 114 5.10 10.25 -12.99
N VAL A 115 6.24 9.69 -12.63
CA VAL A 115 7.51 10.42 -12.58
C VAL A 115 7.90 10.88 -13.98
N SER A 116 7.71 10.02 -15.00
CA SER A 116 8.04 10.36 -16.38
C SER A 116 7.10 11.39 -16.98
N ALA A 117 5.83 11.41 -16.55
CA ALA A 117 4.83 12.36 -17.03
C ALA A 117 4.99 13.75 -16.40
N GLY A 118 5.53 13.78 -15.18
CA GLY A 118 5.71 15.01 -14.42
C GLY A 118 6.95 15.73 -14.80
#